data_06d554f12fedd73018da9f84fff3cfa6
#
_entry.id   06d554f12fedd73018da9f84fff3cfa6
#
_cell.length_a   1.000
_cell.length_b   1.000
_cell.length_c   1.000
_cell.angle_alpha   90.00
_cell.angle_beta   90.00
_cell.angle_gamma   90.00
#
_symmetry.space_group_name_H-M   'P 1'
#
loop_
_entity.id
_entity.type
_entity.pdbx_description
1 polymer ?
#
loop_
_entity_poly.entity_id
_entity_poly.type
_entity_poly.pdbx_seq_one_letter_code
_entity_poly.pdbx_strand_id
1 'polypeptide(L)'
;MDTLRFLMEQVIPTLKRQFHLPENVKIILGGYSLAGLFALWASTQTNLFYGVAAASPSVWFPDWMEFEQQRPIQTQHIYLSLGDKEEHTKNAVMAVVGDNIRTLHSQLIARGADCTFEWNSGGHFKDADLRTARAFRWVMEESR
;
A
#
# COMPACT_ATOMS: atom_id res chain seq x y z
N MET A 1 5.47 -10.44 19.32
CA MET A 1 5.70 -10.65 17.86
C MET A 1 5.03 -9.49 17.13
N ASP A 2 5.73 -8.81 16.24
CA ASP A 2 5.10 -7.74 15.44
C ASP A 2 4.23 -8.32 14.31
N THR A 3 3.38 -7.47 13.75
CA THR A 3 2.38 -7.90 12.75
C THR A 3 3.04 -8.47 11.50
N LEU A 4 4.11 -7.85 10.99
CA LEU A 4 4.78 -8.33 9.79
C LEU A 4 5.38 -9.72 10.01
N ARG A 5 6.04 -9.92 11.13
CA ARG A 5 6.62 -11.21 11.48
C ARG A 5 5.55 -12.29 11.61
N PHE A 6 4.43 -11.96 12.23
CA PHE A 6 3.28 -12.86 12.31
C PHE A 6 2.76 -13.27 10.92
N LEU A 7 2.62 -12.31 10.00
CA LEU A 7 2.21 -12.59 8.62
C LEU A 7 3.21 -13.53 7.93
N MET A 8 4.50 -13.24 8.02
CA MET A 8 5.54 -13.99 7.32
C MET A 8 5.79 -15.39 7.89
N GLU A 9 5.75 -15.54 9.20
CA GLU A 9 6.12 -16.79 9.88
C GLU A 9 4.93 -17.70 10.20
N GLN A 10 3.71 -17.15 10.29
CA GLN A 10 2.53 -17.89 10.69
C GLN A 10 1.45 -17.91 9.59
N VAL A 11 0.98 -16.74 9.15
CA VAL A 11 -0.19 -16.63 8.26
C VAL A 11 0.14 -17.20 6.88
N ILE A 12 1.17 -16.68 6.22
CA ILE A 12 1.53 -17.08 4.85
C ILE A 12 1.87 -18.58 4.78
N PRO A 13 2.73 -19.13 5.64
CA PRO A 13 3.00 -20.57 5.63
C PRO A 13 1.74 -21.42 5.87
N THR A 14 0.86 -20.99 6.77
CA THR A 14 -0.40 -21.70 7.04
C THR A 14 -1.31 -21.73 5.81
N LEU A 15 -1.47 -20.58 5.13
CA LEU A 15 -2.28 -20.51 3.91
C LEU A 15 -1.70 -21.39 2.79
N LYS A 16 -0.38 -21.36 2.60
CA LYS A 16 0.28 -22.22 1.61
C LYS A 16 0.00 -23.69 1.85
N ARG A 17 0.09 -24.16 3.10
CA ARG A 17 -0.20 -25.54 3.46
C ARG A 17 -1.69 -25.87 3.30
N GLN A 18 -2.56 -25.02 3.82
CA GLN A 18 -4.02 -25.26 3.85
C GLN A 18 -4.61 -25.32 2.44
N PHE A 19 -4.15 -24.49 1.54
CA PHE A 19 -4.68 -24.38 0.17
C PHE A 19 -3.76 -25.03 -0.88
N HIS A 20 -2.74 -25.75 -0.45
CA HIS A 20 -1.78 -26.42 -1.36
C HIS A 20 -1.18 -25.46 -2.40
N LEU A 21 -0.83 -24.25 -1.98
CA LEU A 21 -0.26 -23.24 -2.88
C LEU A 21 1.21 -23.52 -3.17
N PRO A 22 1.70 -23.23 -4.39
CA PRO A 22 3.10 -23.37 -4.72
C PRO A 22 3.97 -22.38 -3.92
N GLU A 23 5.24 -22.71 -3.71
CA GLU A 23 6.16 -21.83 -2.98
C GLU A 23 6.36 -20.46 -3.66
N ASN A 24 6.26 -20.41 -4.99
CA ASN A 24 6.40 -19.19 -5.79
C ASN A 24 5.07 -18.45 -6.02
N VAL A 25 4.01 -18.76 -5.25
CA VAL A 25 2.75 -18.05 -5.36
C VAL A 25 2.96 -16.56 -5.12
N LYS A 26 2.36 -15.73 -5.94
CA LYS A 26 2.42 -14.28 -5.79
C LYS A 26 1.57 -13.84 -4.62
N ILE A 27 2.16 -13.06 -3.71
CA ILE A 27 1.50 -12.57 -2.50
C ILE A 27 1.30 -11.06 -2.63
N ILE A 28 0.06 -10.63 -2.48
CA ILE A 28 -0.31 -9.21 -2.49
C ILE A 28 -0.71 -8.82 -1.08
N LEU A 29 -0.12 -7.77 -0.57
CA LEU A 29 -0.49 -7.16 0.70
C LEU A 29 -1.22 -5.85 0.44
N GLY A 30 -2.27 -5.60 1.18
CA GLY A 30 -3.00 -4.36 1.00
C GLY A 30 -3.86 -3.99 2.19
N GLY A 31 -4.42 -2.80 2.10
CA GLY A 31 -5.32 -2.30 3.12
C GLY A 31 -5.75 -0.86 2.86
N TYR A 32 -6.58 -0.37 3.74
CA TYR A 32 -7.13 0.98 3.73
C TYR A 32 -6.56 1.79 4.89
N SER A 33 -6.28 3.06 4.68
CA SER A 33 -5.84 3.98 5.74
C SER A 33 -4.51 3.54 6.37
N LEU A 34 -4.47 3.32 7.68
CA LEU A 34 -3.26 2.83 8.39
C LEU A 34 -2.84 1.43 7.92
N ALA A 35 -3.79 0.58 7.53
CA ALA A 35 -3.45 -0.72 6.95
C ALA A 35 -2.80 -0.58 5.57
N GLY A 36 -3.19 0.43 4.79
CA GLY A 36 -2.51 0.79 3.54
C GLY A 36 -1.08 1.27 3.78
N LEU A 37 -0.87 2.11 4.78
CA LEU A 37 0.47 2.53 5.20
C LEU A 37 1.29 1.33 5.67
N PHE A 38 0.71 0.45 6.47
CA PHE A 38 1.38 -0.77 6.91
C PHE A 38 1.86 -1.62 5.73
N ALA A 39 1.03 -1.78 4.70
CA ALA A 39 1.41 -2.54 3.51
C ALA A 39 2.61 -1.92 2.77
N LEU A 40 2.62 -0.59 2.65
CA LEU A 40 3.76 0.15 2.09
C LEU A 40 5.02 -0.02 2.96
N TRP A 41 4.88 0.15 4.27
CA TRP A 41 5.99 -0.04 5.22
C TRP A 41 6.54 -1.47 5.18
N ALA A 42 5.68 -2.48 5.19
CA ALA A 42 6.10 -3.88 5.11
C ALA A 42 6.96 -4.14 3.88
N SER A 43 6.64 -3.48 2.77
CA SER A 43 7.40 -3.58 1.52
C SER A 43 8.75 -2.88 1.55
N THR A 44 9.06 -2.10 2.58
CA THR A 44 10.41 -1.61 2.84
C THR A 44 11.26 -2.63 3.60
N GLN A 45 10.61 -3.58 4.27
CA GLN A 45 11.26 -4.56 5.16
C GLN A 45 11.59 -5.88 4.46
N THR A 46 10.89 -6.19 3.38
CA THR A 46 11.03 -7.48 2.68
C THR A 46 10.61 -7.33 1.22
N ASN A 47 11.18 -8.18 0.36
CA ASN A 47 10.79 -8.31 -1.04
C ASN A 47 9.78 -9.45 -1.28
N LEU A 48 9.18 -9.97 -0.22
CA LEU A 48 8.23 -11.10 -0.30
C LEU A 48 6.98 -10.80 -1.11
N PHE A 49 6.52 -9.54 -1.06
CA PHE A 49 5.26 -9.15 -1.68
C PHE A 49 5.45 -8.82 -3.16
N TYR A 50 4.69 -9.52 -4.01
CA TYR A 50 4.61 -9.22 -5.45
C TYR A 50 4.04 -7.83 -5.68
N GLY A 51 3.00 -7.46 -4.93
CA GLY A 51 2.32 -6.19 -5.08
C GLY A 51 1.75 -5.65 -3.79
N VAL A 52 1.51 -4.35 -3.79
CA VAL A 52 0.88 -3.62 -2.69
C VAL A 52 -0.37 -2.91 -3.19
N ALA A 53 -1.50 -3.19 -2.53
CA ALA A 53 -2.79 -2.55 -2.78
C ALA A 53 -3.09 -1.57 -1.64
N ALA A 54 -2.61 -0.32 -1.78
CA ALA A 54 -2.74 0.70 -0.75
C ALA A 54 -3.84 1.71 -1.09
N ALA A 55 -5.03 1.50 -0.55
CA ALA A 55 -6.16 2.41 -0.73
C ALA A 55 -6.17 3.47 0.38
N SER A 56 -6.18 4.73 -0.01
CA SER A 56 -6.10 5.89 0.90
C SER A 56 -5.11 5.69 2.05
N PRO A 57 -3.86 5.32 1.76
CA PRO A 57 -2.89 5.05 2.81
C PRO A 57 -2.58 6.31 3.61
N SER A 58 -2.36 6.14 4.91
CA SER A 58 -2.06 7.23 5.84
C SER A 58 -0.64 7.77 5.68
N VAL A 59 -0.25 8.16 4.46
CA VAL A 59 1.09 8.64 4.15
C VAL A 59 1.42 10.02 4.76
N TRP A 60 0.43 10.61 5.44
CA TRP A 60 0.63 11.78 6.31
C TRP A 60 1.34 11.43 7.61
N PHE A 61 1.49 10.15 7.94
CA PHE A 61 2.10 9.72 9.21
C PHE A 61 3.48 10.35 9.37
N PRO A 62 3.78 10.91 10.56
CA PRO A 62 5.04 11.62 10.79
C PRO A 62 6.27 10.78 10.40
N ASP A 63 7.20 11.44 9.74
CA ASP A 63 8.49 10.88 9.30
C ASP A 63 8.40 9.76 8.25
N TRP A 64 7.19 9.40 7.77
CA TRP A 64 7.05 8.35 6.78
C TRP A 64 7.83 8.62 5.49
N MET A 65 7.72 9.83 4.93
CA MET A 65 8.36 10.15 3.65
C MET A 65 9.88 10.11 3.75
N GLU A 66 10.44 10.58 4.86
CA GLU A 66 11.89 10.51 5.12
C GLU A 66 12.34 9.07 5.34
N PHE A 67 11.58 8.30 6.12
CA PHE A 67 11.85 6.88 6.34
C PHE A 67 11.89 6.10 5.03
N GLU A 68 10.92 6.31 4.13
CA GLU A 68 10.83 5.62 2.86
C GLU A 68 12.00 5.98 1.92
N GLN A 69 12.48 7.22 1.96
CA GLN A 69 13.67 7.62 1.20
C GLN A 69 14.93 6.88 1.67
N GLN A 70 15.07 6.69 2.99
CA GLN A 70 16.22 5.98 3.57
C GLN A 70 16.10 4.46 3.40
N ARG A 71 14.89 3.93 3.38
CA ARG A 71 14.58 2.52 3.20
C ARG A 71 13.50 2.35 2.14
N PRO A 72 13.88 2.36 0.86
CA PRO A 72 12.90 2.35 -0.23
C PRO A 72 12.04 1.09 -0.25
N ILE A 73 10.80 1.27 -0.70
CA ILE A 73 9.88 0.19 -1.01
C ILE A 73 10.52 -0.73 -2.04
N GLN A 74 10.52 -2.04 -1.77
CA GLN A 74 11.14 -3.06 -2.62
C GLN A 74 10.16 -3.67 -3.62
N THR A 75 8.86 -3.54 -3.38
CA THR A 75 7.80 -4.09 -4.24
C THR A 75 7.70 -3.29 -5.54
N GLN A 76 7.51 -3.98 -6.66
CA GLN A 76 7.48 -3.36 -7.98
C GLN A 76 6.09 -3.00 -8.49
N HIS A 77 5.03 -3.64 -7.98
CA HIS A 77 3.64 -3.39 -8.41
C HIS A 77 2.87 -2.74 -7.28
N ILE A 78 2.59 -1.45 -7.42
CA ILE A 78 2.04 -0.66 -6.33
C ILE A 78 0.83 0.13 -6.81
N TYR A 79 -0.30 -0.08 -6.13
CA TYR A 79 -1.49 0.76 -6.30
C TYR A 79 -1.61 1.73 -5.15
N LEU A 80 -1.80 3.00 -5.50
CA LEU A 80 -2.09 4.08 -4.57
C LEU A 80 -3.42 4.74 -4.94
N SER A 81 -4.20 5.14 -3.96
CA SER A 81 -5.38 5.98 -4.18
C SER A 81 -5.56 6.99 -3.06
N LEU A 82 -6.34 8.03 -3.33
CA LEU A 82 -6.73 9.02 -2.34
C LEU A 82 -8.06 9.65 -2.73
N GLY A 83 -8.90 9.96 -1.76
CA GLY A 83 -10.09 10.78 -1.98
C GLY A 83 -9.70 12.24 -2.24
N ASP A 84 -10.37 12.88 -3.18
CA ASP A 84 -10.07 14.25 -3.60
C ASP A 84 -10.34 15.33 -2.55
N LYS A 85 -11.03 14.96 -1.45
CA LYS A 85 -11.30 15.86 -0.32
C LYS A 85 -10.43 15.55 0.92
N GLU A 86 -9.60 14.49 0.88
CA GLU A 86 -8.86 14.09 2.07
C GLU A 86 -7.79 15.10 2.47
N GLU A 87 -7.12 15.73 1.51
CA GLU A 87 -6.11 16.75 1.81
C GLU A 87 -6.69 18.10 2.28
N HIS A 88 -8.01 18.27 2.17
CA HIS A 88 -8.72 19.49 2.59
C HIS A 88 -9.22 19.41 4.04
N THR A 89 -8.69 18.49 4.83
CA THR A 89 -8.99 18.37 6.26
C THR A 89 -8.46 19.59 7.03
N LYS A 90 -9.14 19.92 8.14
CA LYS A 90 -8.68 20.96 9.07
C LYS A 90 -7.49 20.52 9.94
N ASN A 91 -7.21 19.23 9.99
CA ASN A 91 -6.08 18.69 10.73
C ASN A 91 -4.79 18.90 9.92
N ALA A 92 -3.92 19.81 10.38
CA ALA A 92 -2.71 20.19 9.65
C ALA A 92 -1.73 19.02 9.45
N VAL A 93 -1.67 18.07 10.39
CA VAL A 93 -0.83 16.86 10.26
C VAL A 93 -1.32 15.97 9.14
N MET A 94 -2.63 15.76 9.03
CA MET A 94 -3.23 14.88 8.01
C MET A 94 -3.34 15.56 6.64
N ALA A 95 -3.37 16.89 6.59
CA ALA A 95 -3.55 17.64 5.34
C ALA A 95 -2.41 17.43 4.33
N VAL A 96 -1.22 17.04 4.80
CA VAL A 96 -0.07 16.75 3.94
C VAL A 96 -0.21 15.47 3.12
N VAL A 97 -1.28 14.71 3.34
CA VAL A 97 -1.51 13.42 2.65
C VAL A 97 -1.51 13.55 1.13
N GLY A 98 -2.10 14.61 0.59
CA GLY A 98 -2.14 14.86 -0.85
C GLY A 98 -0.77 15.07 -1.46
N ASP A 99 0.02 15.97 -0.88
CA ASP A 99 1.39 16.24 -1.34
C ASP A 99 2.29 15.01 -1.16
N ASN A 100 2.17 14.33 -0.04
CA ASN A 100 2.97 13.15 0.23
C ASN A 100 2.69 12.01 -0.75
N ILE A 101 1.41 11.75 -1.08
CA ILE A 101 1.09 10.65 -2.01
C ILE A 101 1.52 10.98 -3.44
N ARG A 102 1.38 12.23 -3.88
CA ARG A 102 1.89 12.67 -5.18
C ARG A 102 3.40 12.48 -5.27
N THR A 103 4.11 12.90 -4.24
CA THR A 103 5.58 12.76 -4.16
C THR A 103 5.98 11.30 -4.16
N LEU A 104 5.34 10.46 -3.35
CA LEU A 104 5.63 9.04 -3.29
C LEU A 104 5.40 8.36 -4.64
N HIS A 105 4.28 8.64 -5.30
CA HIS A 105 3.98 8.13 -6.63
C HIS A 105 5.07 8.51 -7.63
N SER A 106 5.46 9.78 -7.69
CA SER A 106 6.50 10.25 -8.60
C SER A 106 7.85 9.59 -8.33
N GLN A 107 8.21 9.41 -7.07
CA GLN A 107 9.46 8.74 -6.68
C GLN A 107 9.46 7.26 -7.07
N LEU A 108 8.35 6.56 -6.88
CA LEU A 108 8.22 5.16 -7.26
C LEU A 108 8.33 4.97 -8.78
N ILE A 109 7.67 5.81 -9.56
CA ILE A 109 7.79 5.82 -11.02
C ILE A 109 9.24 6.08 -11.44
N ALA A 110 9.90 7.06 -10.85
CA ALA A 110 11.29 7.40 -11.15
C ALA A 110 12.28 6.26 -10.84
N ARG A 111 11.95 5.40 -9.87
CA ARG A 111 12.72 4.19 -9.54
C ARG A 111 12.42 3.00 -10.44
N GLY A 112 11.49 3.14 -11.39
CA GLY A 112 11.11 2.07 -12.33
C GLY A 112 10.01 1.14 -11.82
N ALA A 113 9.31 1.47 -10.73
CA ALA A 113 8.19 0.68 -10.27
C ALA A 113 6.98 0.83 -11.20
N ASP A 114 6.21 -0.24 -11.34
CA ASP A 114 4.89 -0.22 -11.94
C ASP A 114 3.89 0.26 -10.87
N CYS A 115 3.69 1.57 -10.84
CA CYS A 115 2.88 2.23 -9.83
C CYS A 115 1.79 3.08 -10.47
N THR A 116 0.56 2.89 -10.01
CA THR A 116 -0.56 3.75 -10.38
C THR A 116 -1.04 4.55 -9.18
N PHE A 117 -1.60 5.72 -9.47
CA PHE A 117 -2.26 6.56 -8.49
C PHE A 117 -3.64 6.98 -9.02
N GLU A 118 -4.68 6.62 -8.28
CA GLU A 118 -6.06 6.92 -8.64
C GLU A 118 -6.69 7.88 -7.64
N TRP A 119 -7.25 8.98 -8.15
CA TRP A 119 -8.10 9.87 -7.37
C TRP A 119 -9.51 9.30 -7.30
N ASN A 120 -10.09 9.29 -6.09
CA ASN A 120 -11.48 8.94 -5.87
C ASN A 120 -12.27 10.17 -5.42
N SER A 121 -13.57 10.19 -5.72
CA SER A 121 -14.46 11.25 -5.26
C SER A 121 -14.73 11.13 -3.77
N GLY A 122 -14.51 12.19 -3.03
CA GLY A 122 -14.95 12.30 -1.64
C GLY A 122 -13.84 12.27 -0.61
N GLY A 123 -14.25 12.16 0.66
CA GLY A 123 -13.36 12.12 1.81
C GLY A 123 -12.89 10.72 2.15
N HIS A 124 -12.24 10.61 3.32
CA HIS A 124 -11.57 9.39 3.76
C HIS A 124 -12.51 8.20 3.99
N PHE A 125 -13.75 8.45 4.35
CA PHE A 125 -14.69 7.38 4.73
C PHE A 125 -15.68 7.00 3.62
N LYS A 126 -15.55 7.60 2.43
CA LYS A 126 -16.46 7.31 1.32
C LYS A 126 -16.00 6.09 0.54
N ASP A 127 -16.89 5.11 0.41
CA ASP A 127 -16.69 3.90 -0.42
C ASP A 127 -15.38 3.14 -0.11
N ALA A 128 -15.00 3.04 1.17
CA ALA A 128 -13.76 2.42 1.59
C ALA A 128 -13.64 0.96 1.11
N ASP A 129 -14.72 0.20 1.14
CA ASP A 129 -14.82 -1.17 0.65
C ASP A 129 -14.57 -1.27 -0.86
N LEU A 130 -15.24 -0.43 -1.64
CA LEU A 130 -15.10 -0.39 -3.09
C LEU A 130 -13.70 0.08 -3.51
N ARG A 131 -13.16 1.08 -2.82
CA ARG A 131 -11.82 1.61 -3.07
C ARG A 131 -10.75 0.57 -2.77
N THR A 132 -10.92 -0.20 -1.70
CA THR A 132 -10.03 -1.33 -1.36
C THR A 132 -10.12 -2.44 -2.40
N ALA A 133 -11.33 -2.80 -2.82
CA ALA A 133 -11.53 -3.82 -3.85
C ALA A 133 -10.85 -3.43 -5.18
N ARG A 134 -10.95 -2.17 -5.59
CA ARG A 134 -10.28 -1.67 -6.79
C ARG A 134 -8.76 -1.78 -6.69
N ALA A 135 -8.21 -1.50 -5.51
CA ALA A 135 -6.77 -1.59 -5.27
C ALA A 135 -6.27 -3.02 -5.49
N PHE A 136 -6.91 -4.00 -4.86
CA PHE A 136 -6.56 -5.40 -5.05
C PHE A 136 -6.76 -5.88 -6.48
N ARG A 137 -7.86 -5.47 -7.11
CA ARG A 137 -8.16 -5.83 -8.50
C ARG A 137 -7.04 -5.37 -9.44
N TRP A 138 -6.61 -4.12 -9.33
CA TRP A 138 -5.55 -3.59 -10.19
C TRP A 138 -4.25 -4.41 -10.03
N VAL A 139 -3.81 -4.65 -8.80
CA VAL A 139 -2.58 -5.42 -8.56
C VAL A 139 -2.71 -6.86 -9.05
N MET A 140 -3.87 -7.48 -8.87
CA MET A 140 -4.13 -8.85 -9.36
C MET A 140 -4.10 -8.91 -10.89
N GLU A 141 -4.62 -7.92 -11.59
CA GLU A 141 -4.58 -7.83 -13.07
C GLU A 141 -3.15 -7.69 -13.59
N GLU A 142 -2.32 -6.87 -12.93
CA GLU A 142 -0.89 -6.75 -13.24
C GLU A 142 -0.10 -8.06 -12.98
N SER A 143 -0.63 -8.95 -12.12
CA SER A 143 0.01 -10.24 -11.81
C SER A 143 -0.18 -11.33 -12.86
N ARG A 144 -0.99 -11.08 -13.88
CA ARG A 144 -1.29 -12.07 -14.93
C ARG A 144 -0.22 -12.21 -16.02
#